data_23d51f104d9fd949f3311f2a8a9aeca7
#
_entry.id   23d51f104d9fd949f3311f2a8a9aeca7
#
_cell.length_a   1.000
_cell.length_b   1.000
_cell.length_c   1.000
_cell.angle_alpha   90.00
_cell.angle_beta   90.00
_cell.angle_gamma   90.00
#
_symmetry.space_group_name_H-M   'P 1'
#
loop_
_entity.id
_entity.type
_entity.pdbx_description
1 polymer ?
#
loop_
_entity_poly.entity_id
_entity_poly.type
_entity_poly.pdbx_seq_one_letter_code
_entity_poly.pdbx_strand_id
1 'polypeptide(L)'
;MDEKTIAELRARAEKLYRDKQYLCSESLFTVVNDHLGRPVPAEVVRLASGFPVGMGLAGCSCGALTGGIMALGLKYGRSRPGEDNAVALAKAKELHDWFHQEFGSTCCKVLIRKFEFGSPEHLEQCIRITGTVTEQVLRMLPQNG
;
A
#
# COMPACT_ATOMS: atom_id res chain seq x y z
N MET A 1 -0.46 18.27 3.51
CA MET A 1 -1.79 17.61 3.37
C MET A 1 -2.44 17.63 4.74
N ASP A 2 -3.69 18.07 4.81
CA ASP A 2 -4.38 18.12 6.09
C ASP A 2 -4.92 16.76 6.53
N GLU A 3 -5.22 16.64 7.82
CA GLU A 3 -5.67 15.37 8.42
C GLU A 3 -7.01 14.90 7.84
N LYS A 4 -7.88 15.83 7.45
CA LYS A 4 -9.17 15.49 6.84
C LYS A 4 -8.97 14.79 5.50
N THR A 5 -8.13 15.34 4.65
CA THR A 5 -7.80 14.75 3.33
C THR A 5 -7.18 13.36 3.50
N ILE A 6 -6.25 13.21 4.43
CA ILE A 6 -5.64 11.91 4.71
C ILE A 6 -6.71 10.90 5.14
N ALA A 7 -7.61 11.29 6.04
CA ALA A 7 -8.67 10.41 6.51
C ALA A 7 -9.63 10.00 5.40
N GLU A 8 -9.98 10.92 4.51
CA GLU A 8 -10.84 10.65 3.35
C GLU A 8 -10.19 9.66 2.37
N LEU A 9 -8.90 9.85 2.08
CA LEU A 9 -8.15 8.97 1.18
C LEU A 9 -7.96 7.58 1.79
N ARG A 10 -7.67 7.52 3.09
CA ARG A 10 -7.63 6.26 3.83
C ARG A 10 -8.97 5.52 3.73
N ALA A 11 -10.06 6.21 4.02
CA ALA A 11 -11.40 5.62 3.95
C ALA A 11 -11.73 5.13 2.54
N ARG A 12 -11.27 5.84 1.52
CA ARG A 12 -11.44 5.41 0.12
C ARG A 12 -10.70 4.11 -0.18
N ALA A 13 -9.48 3.96 0.28
CA ALA A 13 -8.71 2.72 0.09
C ALA A 13 -9.38 1.54 0.80
N GLU A 14 -9.84 1.75 2.04
CA GLU A 14 -10.57 0.74 2.79
C GLU A 14 -11.87 0.34 2.09
N LYS A 15 -12.60 1.32 1.54
CA LYS A 15 -13.85 1.08 0.81
C LYS A 15 -13.64 0.26 -0.46
N LEU A 16 -12.60 0.56 -1.23
CA LEU A 16 -12.27 -0.22 -2.44
C LEU A 16 -12.05 -1.70 -2.11
N TYR A 17 -11.39 -1.97 -1.01
CA TYR A 17 -11.19 -3.34 -0.54
C TYR A 17 -12.51 -3.95 -0.05
N ARG A 18 -13.23 -3.25 0.80
CA ARG A 18 -14.50 -3.71 1.40
C ARG A 18 -15.55 -4.04 0.35
N ASP A 19 -15.63 -3.22 -0.70
CA ASP A 19 -16.58 -3.41 -1.80
C ASP A 19 -16.09 -4.42 -2.84
N LYS A 20 -14.97 -5.12 -2.56
CA LYS A 20 -14.39 -6.14 -3.44
C LYS A 20 -14.02 -5.63 -4.83
N GLN A 21 -13.73 -4.35 -4.94
CA GLN A 21 -13.27 -3.76 -6.21
C GLN A 21 -11.78 -4.07 -6.44
N TYR A 22 -11.00 -4.00 -5.36
CA TYR A 22 -9.58 -4.29 -5.33
C TYR A 22 -9.19 -4.94 -4.01
N LEU A 23 -8.01 -5.56 -3.97
CA LEU A 23 -7.40 -6.02 -2.73
C LEU A 23 -6.40 -4.97 -2.19
N CYS A 24 -5.55 -5.34 -1.24
CA CYS A 24 -4.71 -4.41 -0.48
C CYS A 24 -3.78 -3.53 -1.35
N SER A 25 -2.93 -4.16 -2.15
CA SER A 25 -1.95 -3.45 -2.99
C SER A 25 -2.60 -2.55 -4.04
N GLU A 26 -3.64 -3.06 -4.67
CA GLU A 26 -4.36 -2.37 -5.73
C GLU A 26 -5.13 -1.16 -5.21
N SER A 27 -5.82 -1.31 -4.07
CA SER A 27 -6.59 -0.23 -3.44
C SER A 27 -5.69 0.94 -3.06
N LEU A 28 -4.59 0.64 -2.40
CA LEU A 28 -3.62 1.63 -1.96
C LEU A 28 -3.01 2.36 -3.16
N PHE A 29 -2.52 1.59 -4.14
CA PHE A 29 -1.90 2.16 -5.33
C PHE A 29 -2.85 3.09 -6.08
N THR A 30 -4.11 2.66 -6.27
CA THR A 30 -5.13 3.45 -6.98
C THR A 30 -5.37 4.79 -6.30
N VAL A 31 -5.54 4.78 -4.98
CA VAL A 31 -5.81 6.01 -4.22
C VAL A 31 -4.63 6.98 -4.31
N VAL A 32 -3.41 6.47 -4.16
CA VAL A 32 -2.21 7.32 -4.22
C VAL A 32 -1.98 7.86 -5.64
N ASN A 33 -2.15 7.02 -6.66
CA ASN A 33 -2.02 7.45 -8.05
C ASN A 33 -3.02 8.57 -8.39
N ASP A 34 -4.28 8.40 -8.00
CA ASP A 34 -5.30 9.43 -8.22
C ASP A 34 -4.97 10.72 -7.46
N HIS A 35 -4.53 10.60 -6.19
CA HIS A 35 -4.16 11.76 -5.37
C HIS A 35 -3.00 12.56 -5.98
N LEU A 36 -2.04 11.88 -6.58
CA LEU A 36 -0.90 12.52 -7.26
C LEU A 36 -1.25 13.08 -8.65
N GLY A 37 -2.52 13.05 -9.06
CA GLY A 37 -2.97 13.53 -10.36
C GLY A 37 -2.72 12.53 -11.48
N ARG A 38 -2.62 11.25 -11.17
CA ARG A 38 -2.39 10.16 -12.13
C ARG A 38 -1.09 10.30 -12.92
N PRO A 39 0.06 10.29 -12.26
CA PRO A 39 1.33 10.27 -12.95
C PRO A 39 1.47 9.07 -13.90
N VAL A 40 0.70 8.00 -13.68
CA VAL A 40 0.55 6.87 -14.60
C VAL A 40 -0.94 6.63 -14.88
N PRO A 41 -1.28 6.06 -16.05
CA PRO A 41 -2.66 5.71 -16.37
C PRO A 41 -3.30 4.78 -15.34
N ALA A 42 -4.62 4.88 -15.15
CA ALA A 42 -5.34 4.11 -14.13
C ALA A 42 -5.16 2.60 -14.27
N GLU A 43 -5.07 2.09 -15.51
CA GLU A 43 -4.87 0.66 -15.78
C GLU A 43 -3.52 0.10 -15.35
N VAL A 44 -2.56 0.95 -15.01
CA VAL A 44 -1.27 0.51 -14.46
C VAL A 44 -1.45 -0.21 -13.11
N VAL A 45 -2.59 -0.02 -12.45
CA VAL A 45 -2.93 -0.78 -11.23
C VAL A 45 -2.80 -2.30 -11.42
N ARG A 46 -2.92 -2.79 -12.66
CA ARG A 46 -2.73 -4.22 -12.97
C ARG A 46 -1.37 -4.77 -12.50
N LEU A 47 -0.36 -3.92 -12.41
CA LEU A 47 0.96 -4.32 -11.93
C LEU A 47 0.95 -4.66 -10.42
N ALA A 48 -0.05 -4.22 -9.70
CA ALA A 48 -0.22 -4.51 -8.27
C ALA A 48 -1.04 -5.79 -8.02
N SER A 49 -1.66 -6.38 -9.05
CA SER A 49 -2.63 -7.47 -8.88
C SER A 49 -2.02 -8.79 -8.40
N GLY A 50 -0.71 -8.98 -8.52
CA GLY A 50 -0.02 -10.18 -8.04
C GLY A 50 0.47 -10.12 -6.60
N PHE A 51 0.42 -8.97 -5.95
CA PHE A 51 0.94 -8.82 -4.58
C PHE A 51 0.00 -9.27 -3.47
N PRO A 52 -1.34 -9.19 -3.60
CA PRO A 52 -2.23 -9.59 -2.53
C PRO A 52 -2.00 -11.04 -2.05
N VAL A 53 -2.34 -11.26 -0.78
CA VAL A 53 -2.16 -12.53 -0.05
C VAL A 53 -0.69 -12.95 0.00
N GLY A 54 0.16 -11.95 0.18
CA GLY A 54 1.60 -12.15 0.33
C GLY A 54 2.26 -12.72 -0.91
N MET A 55 2.07 -12.06 -2.04
CA MET A 55 2.55 -12.48 -3.37
C MET A 55 1.81 -13.73 -3.87
N GLY A 56 0.56 -13.51 -4.29
CA GLY A 56 -0.21 -14.53 -4.97
C GLY A 56 -0.43 -15.81 -4.16
N LEU A 57 -0.92 -15.67 -2.93
CA LEU A 57 -1.20 -16.79 -2.01
C LEU A 57 0.05 -17.45 -1.40
N ALA A 58 1.26 -16.93 -1.65
CA ALA A 58 2.47 -17.45 -1.03
C ALA A 58 2.56 -17.14 0.48
N GLY A 59 1.76 -16.20 0.96
CA GLY A 59 1.74 -15.83 2.37
C GLY A 59 3.02 -15.11 2.83
N CYS A 60 3.75 -14.51 1.89
CA CYS A 60 4.99 -13.79 2.14
C CYS A 60 4.73 -12.32 2.49
N SER A 61 5.42 -11.37 1.87
CA SER A 61 5.27 -9.94 2.20
C SER A 61 3.85 -9.45 2.01
N CYS A 62 3.31 -8.72 2.99
CA CYS A 62 1.96 -8.16 2.94
C CYS A 62 1.78 -7.25 1.72
N GLY A 63 0.67 -7.43 0.99
CA GLY A 63 0.38 -6.64 -0.21
C GLY A 63 0.17 -5.16 0.05
N ALA A 64 -0.24 -4.76 1.24
CA ALA A 64 -0.32 -3.35 1.61
C ALA A 64 1.08 -2.73 1.65
N LEU A 65 2.07 -3.47 2.15
CA LEU A 65 3.46 -3.01 2.16
C LEU A 65 4.04 -2.92 0.75
N THR A 66 3.92 -3.98 -0.04
CA THR A 66 4.46 -3.98 -1.41
C THR A 66 3.76 -2.97 -2.31
N GLY A 67 2.44 -2.85 -2.18
CA GLY A 67 1.67 -1.82 -2.87
C GLY A 67 2.06 -0.41 -2.43
N GLY A 68 2.35 -0.22 -1.14
CA GLY A 68 2.84 1.05 -0.61
C GLY A 68 4.20 1.43 -1.18
N ILE A 69 5.12 0.48 -1.28
CA ILE A 69 6.44 0.70 -1.90
C ILE A 69 6.27 1.07 -3.37
N MET A 70 5.40 0.36 -4.08
CA MET A 70 5.08 0.66 -5.48
C MET A 70 4.52 2.08 -5.63
N ALA A 71 3.61 2.49 -4.75
CA ALA A 71 3.02 3.82 -4.76
C ALA A 71 4.04 4.92 -4.47
N LEU A 72 4.98 4.69 -3.54
CA LEU A 72 6.09 5.62 -3.30
C LEU A 72 6.95 5.80 -4.53
N GLY A 73 7.08 4.74 -5.35
CA GLY A 73 7.79 4.78 -6.62
C GLY A 73 7.21 5.79 -7.61
N LEU A 74 5.92 6.10 -7.53
CA LEU A 74 5.30 7.12 -8.39
C LEU A 74 5.93 8.50 -8.19
N LYS A 75 6.43 8.78 -6.99
CA LYS A 75 7.05 10.07 -6.66
C LYS A 75 8.57 10.00 -6.62
N TYR A 76 9.12 8.92 -6.08
CA TYR A 76 10.54 8.84 -5.75
C TYR A 76 11.33 7.90 -6.67
N GLY A 77 10.64 7.16 -7.55
CA GLY A 77 11.27 6.23 -8.46
C GLY A 77 12.03 6.92 -9.60
N ARG A 78 13.01 6.23 -10.15
CA ARG A 78 13.69 6.68 -11.35
C ARG A 78 12.92 6.22 -12.59
N SER A 79 12.94 7.04 -13.64
CA SER A 79 12.24 6.75 -14.89
C SER A 79 13.18 6.41 -16.06
N ARG A 80 14.49 6.57 -15.87
CA ARG A 80 15.50 6.31 -16.92
C ARG A 80 16.62 5.42 -16.40
N PRO A 81 17.19 4.56 -17.28
CA PRO A 81 18.36 3.78 -16.89
C PRO A 81 19.50 4.68 -16.41
N GLY A 82 20.20 4.25 -15.36
CA GLY A 82 21.35 4.97 -14.83
C GLY A 82 21.05 6.13 -13.89
N GLU A 83 19.79 6.57 -13.77
CA GLU A 83 19.45 7.58 -12.78
C GLU A 83 19.64 7.05 -11.36
N ASP A 84 19.94 7.96 -10.41
CA ASP A 84 20.10 7.60 -9.01
C ASP A 84 18.78 7.04 -8.43
N ASN A 85 18.87 5.98 -7.65
CA ASN A 85 17.75 5.32 -7.02
C ASN A 85 17.77 5.41 -5.49
N ALA A 86 18.68 6.19 -4.92
CA ALA A 86 18.92 6.21 -3.47
C ALA A 86 17.68 6.65 -2.68
N VAL A 87 16.95 7.65 -3.17
CA VAL A 87 15.74 8.15 -2.48
C VAL A 87 14.64 7.09 -2.46
N ALA A 88 14.41 6.43 -3.59
CA ALA A 88 13.40 5.37 -3.66
C ALA A 88 13.72 4.21 -2.71
N LEU A 89 14.99 3.80 -2.66
CA LEU A 89 15.43 2.74 -1.73
C LEU A 89 15.26 3.17 -0.27
N ALA A 90 15.63 4.39 0.05
CA ALA A 90 15.47 4.92 1.42
C ALA A 90 14.00 4.99 1.84
N LYS A 91 13.11 5.44 0.95
CA LYS A 91 11.67 5.49 1.21
C LYS A 91 11.05 4.10 1.35
N ALA A 92 11.47 3.16 0.54
CA ALA A 92 11.02 1.77 0.65
C ALA A 92 11.42 1.17 2.01
N LYS A 93 12.68 1.39 2.43
CA LYS A 93 13.16 0.92 3.73
C LYS A 93 12.41 1.59 4.89
N GLU A 94 12.18 2.90 4.81
CA GLU A 94 11.43 3.65 5.83
C GLU A 94 10.02 3.05 6.01
N LEU A 95 9.31 2.79 4.92
CA LEU A 95 7.98 2.16 4.99
C LEU A 95 8.06 0.74 5.53
N HIS A 96 9.03 -0.06 5.09
CA HIS A 96 9.23 -1.42 5.57
C HIS A 96 9.46 -1.46 7.08
N ASP A 97 10.37 -0.63 7.58
CA ASP A 97 10.73 -0.60 8.99
C ASP A 97 9.56 -0.11 9.85
N TRP A 98 8.85 0.91 9.38
CA TRP A 98 7.62 1.39 10.04
C TRP A 98 6.56 0.29 10.09
N PHE A 99 6.34 -0.42 8.97
CA PHE A 99 5.35 -1.50 8.89
C PHE A 99 5.67 -2.62 9.89
N HIS A 100 6.92 -3.05 9.92
CA HIS A 100 7.36 -4.09 10.85
C HIS A 100 7.15 -3.66 12.30
N GLN A 101 7.46 -2.43 12.64
CA GLN A 101 7.27 -1.90 14.00
C GLN A 101 5.79 -1.80 14.34
N GLU A 102 4.97 -1.32 13.41
CA GLU A 102 3.53 -1.12 13.64
C GLU A 102 2.75 -2.42 13.78
N PHE A 103 3.06 -3.41 12.96
CA PHE A 103 2.29 -4.67 12.90
C PHE A 103 3.03 -5.89 13.44
N GLY A 104 4.29 -5.76 13.78
CA GLY A 104 5.11 -6.84 14.36
C GLY A 104 5.69 -7.82 13.35
N SER A 105 5.26 -7.78 12.10
CA SER A 105 5.77 -8.64 11.02
C SER A 105 5.41 -8.04 9.67
N THR A 106 6.17 -8.37 8.64
CA THR A 106 5.84 -8.04 7.24
C THR A 106 5.22 -9.24 6.51
N CYS A 107 5.21 -10.40 7.13
CA CYS A 107 4.79 -11.66 6.53
C CYS A 107 3.27 -11.83 6.62
N CYS A 108 2.59 -11.99 5.51
CA CYS A 108 1.15 -12.16 5.43
C CYS A 108 0.66 -13.33 6.32
N LYS A 109 1.31 -14.49 6.24
CA LYS A 109 0.97 -15.65 7.08
C LYS A 109 0.99 -15.34 8.56
N VAL A 110 1.97 -14.57 9.01
CA VAL A 110 2.11 -14.19 10.42
C VAL A 110 1.00 -13.23 10.83
N LEU A 111 0.70 -12.25 9.98
CA LEU A 111 -0.31 -11.22 10.25
C LEU A 111 -1.72 -11.79 10.38
N ILE A 112 -2.03 -12.87 9.65
CA ILE A 112 -3.38 -13.44 9.59
C ILE A 112 -3.50 -14.79 10.31
N ARG A 113 -2.42 -15.30 10.91
CA ARG A 113 -2.38 -16.68 11.46
C ARG A 113 -3.45 -16.99 12.50
N LYS A 114 -3.94 -15.99 13.22
CA LYS A 114 -4.98 -16.18 14.26
C LYS A 114 -6.40 -16.10 13.72
N PHE A 115 -6.57 -15.87 12.42
CA PHE A 115 -7.87 -15.79 11.78
C PHE A 115 -8.07 -16.98 10.85
N GLU A 116 -9.31 -17.41 10.66
CA GLU A 116 -9.66 -18.32 9.59
C GLU A 116 -9.55 -17.56 8.26
N PHE A 117 -8.84 -18.15 7.29
CA PHE A 117 -8.64 -17.53 5.99
C PHE A 117 -9.99 -17.25 5.29
N GLY A 118 -10.17 -16.02 4.84
CA GLY A 118 -11.40 -15.56 4.18
C GLY A 118 -12.54 -15.22 5.14
N SER A 119 -12.34 -15.37 6.47
CA SER A 119 -13.34 -14.98 7.46
C SER A 119 -13.57 -13.47 7.47
N PRO A 120 -14.73 -13.00 7.98
CA PRO A 120 -14.97 -11.56 8.16
C PRO A 120 -13.88 -10.87 8.99
N GLU A 121 -13.36 -11.53 10.01
CA GLU A 121 -12.30 -11.00 10.88
C GLU A 121 -10.97 -10.87 10.13
N HIS A 122 -10.64 -11.85 9.29
CA HIS A 122 -9.45 -11.79 8.42
C HIS A 122 -9.56 -10.61 7.44
N LEU A 123 -10.70 -10.47 6.76
CA LEU A 123 -10.92 -9.39 5.80
C LEU A 123 -10.86 -8.02 6.49
N GLU A 124 -11.49 -7.87 7.66
CA GLU A 124 -11.46 -6.61 8.40
C GLU A 124 -10.04 -6.22 8.82
N GLN A 125 -9.23 -7.18 9.23
CA GLN A 125 -7.82 -6.96 9.55
C GLN A 125 -7.05 -6.45 8.32
N CYS A 126 -7.24 -7.08 7.16
CA CYS A 126 -6.57 -6.67 5.92
C CYS A 126 -7.04 -5.30 5.44
N ILE A 127 -8.33 -4.99 5.58
CA ILE A 127 -8.87 -3.66 5.25
C ILE A 127 -8.22 -2.59 6.14
N ARG A 128 -8.15 -2.84 7.45
CA ARG A 128 -7.54 -1.91 8.40
C ARG A 128 -6.06 -1.68 8.11
N ILE A 129 -5.31 -2.74 7.83
CA ILE A 129 -3.90 -2.64 7.46
C ILE A 129 -3.76 -1.81 6.19
N THR A 130 -4.57 -2.07 5.18
CA THR A 130 -4.56 -1.31 3.91
C THR A 130 -4.79 0.18 4.15
N GLY A 131 -5.77 0.53 4.95
CA GLY A 131 -6.04 1.93 5.30
C GLY A 131 -4.90 2.57 6.07
N THR A 132 -4.36 1.89 7.05
CA THR A 132 -3.24 2.40 7.86
C THR A 132 -1.99 2.62 7.03
N VAL A 133 -1.66 1.70 6.12
CA VAL A 133 -0.52 1.87 5.23
C VAL A 133 -0.76 2.98 4.21
N THR A 134 -1.98 3.11 3.70
CA THR A 134 -2.36 4.23 2.82
C THR A 134 -2.07 5.56 3.50
N GLU A 135 -2.52 5.72 4.74
CA GLU A 135 -2.25 6.91 5.54
C GLU A 135 -0.74 7.17 5.67
N GLN A 136 0.04 6.15 6.02
CA GLN A 136 1.48 6.30 6.18
C GLN A 136 2.16 6.70 4.88
N VAL A 137 1.79 6.08 3.76
CA VAL A 137 2.33 6.45 2.44
C VAL A 137 2.03 7.92 2.13
N LEU A 138 0.80 8.37 2.38
CA LEU A 138 0.41 9.76 2.14
C LEU A 138 1.25 10.74 2.99
N ARG A 139 1.54 10.37 4.25
CA ARG A 139 2.42 11.18 5.12
C ARG A 139 3.87 11.22 4.66
N MET A 140 4.32 10.20 3.93
CA MET A 140 5.67 10.11 3.39
C MET A 140 5.83 10.85 2.05
N LEU A 141 4.73 11.24 1.41
CA LEU A 141 4.77 12.08 0.21
C LEU A 141 5.12 13.53 0.57
N PRO A 142 5.66 14.32 -0.39
CA PRO A 142 5.91 15.73 -0.13
C PRO A 142 4.63 16.45 0.31
N GLN A 143 4.74 17.22 1.40
CA GLN A 143 3.59 17.93 2.00
C GLN A 143 3.40 19.34 1.42
N ASN A 144 4.00 19.64 0.32
CA ASN A 144 3.87 20.93 -0.33
C ASN A 144 2.47 21.03 -0.95
N GLY A 145 1.72 21.91 -0.39
CA GLY A 145 0.41 22.25 -0.93
C GLY A 145 0.49 22.89 -2.29
#